data_a1b89c9c7a2391c38557bb0fe70dbd44
#
_entry.id   a1b89c9c7a2391c38557bb0fe70dbd44
#
_cell.length_a   1.000
_cell.length_b   1.000
_cell.length_c   1.000
_cell.angle_alpha   90.00
_cell.angle_beta   90.00
_cell.angle_gamma   90.00
#
_symmetry.space_group_name_H-M   'P 1'
#
loop_
_entity.id
_entity.type
_entity.pdbx_description
1 polymer ?
#
loop_
_entity_poly.entity_id
_entity_poly.type
_entity_poly.pdbx_seq_one_letter_code
_entity_poly.pdbx_strand_id
1 'polypeptide(L)'
;MTLHEYFKQAANRLPEEANRVLTTLLNAGKMNKEELSLMSTTKRAVLDHILFQLYALGLVDISTEGKSKMCEITKLGENYLVITKEEAV
;
A
#
# COMPACT_ATOMS: atom_id res chain seq x y z
N MET A 1 2.96 11.74 -19.99
CA MET A 1 2.34 10.63 -19.22
C MET A 1 1.34 11.20 -18.23
N THR A 2 0.13 10.67 -18.23
CA THR A 2 -0.89 11.05 -17.26
C THR A 2 -0.71 10.27 -15.96
N LEU A 3 -1.33 10.74 -14.89
CA LEU A 3 -1.33 10.03 -13.62
C LEU A 3 -1.96 8.64 -13.77
N HIS A 4 -3.02 8.54 -14.55
CA HIS A 4 -3.71 7.28 -14.84
C HIS A 4 -2.76 6.27 -15.49
N GLU A 5 -2.01 6.72 -16.51
CA GLU A 5 -1.04 5.87 -17.19
C GLU A 5 0.10 5.44 -16.26
N TYR A 6 0.57 6.36 -15.42
CA TYR A 6 1.60 6.06 -14.45
C TYR A 6 1.14 4.97 -13.47
N PHE A 7 -0.07 5.11 -12.94
CA PHE A 7 -0.62 4.12 -12.00
C PHE A 7 -0.82 2.76 -12.67
N LYS A 8 -1.24 2.76 -13.91
CA LYS A 8 -1.42 1.53 -14.67
C LYS A 8 -0.09 0.78 -14.83
N GLN A 9 0.97 1.51 -15.15
CA GLN A 9 2.31 0.92 -15.26
C GLN A 9 2.83 0.44 -13.92
N ALA A 10 2.61 1.21 -12.87
CA ALA A 10 3.03 0.81 -11.52
C ALA A 10 2.30 -0.46 -11.08
N ALA A 11 1.01 -0.57 -11.37
CA ALA A 11 0.23 -1.75 -11.02
C ALA A 11 0.76 -3.01 -11.68
N ASN A 12 1.28 -2.90 -12.90
CA ASN A 12 1.85 -4.04 -13.61
C ASN A 12 3.19 -4.48 -13.02
N ARG A 13 3.86 -3.63 -12.27
CA ARG A 13 5.17 -3.92 -11.69
C ARG A 13 5.12 -4.29 -10.22
N LEU A 14 4.04 -3.92 -9.53
CA LEU A 14 3.87 -4.24 -8.13
C LEU A 14 3.30 -5.65 -7.97
N PRO A 15 3.70 -6.36 -6.91
CA PRO A 15 3.11 -7.68 -6.64
C PRO A 15 1.66 -7.55 -6.21
N GLU A 16 0.90 -8.63 -6.34
CA GLU A 16 -0.51 -8.67 -5.95
C GLU A 16 -0.72 -8.29 -4.49
N GLU A 17 0.22 -8.68 -3.63
CA GLU A 17 0.14 -8.37 -2.21
C GLU A 17 0.09 -6.87 -1.93
N ALA A 18 0.62 -6.04 -2.84
CA ALA A 18 0.59 -4.58 -2.68
C ALA A 18 -0.84 -4.05 -2.63
N ASN A 19 -1.72 -4.54 -3.50
CA ASN A 19 -3.13 -4.14 -3.48
C ASN A 19 -3.83 -4.58 -2.20
N ARG A 20 -3.49 -5.77 -1.71
CA ARG A 20 -4.04 -6.31 -0.48
C ARG A 20 -3.64 -5.45 0.72
N VAL A 21 -2.38 -5.04 0.78
CA VAL A 21 -1.86 -4.16 1.84
C VAL A 21 -2.55 -2.79 1.79
N LEU A 22 -2.63 -2.18 0.62
CA LEU A 22 -3.27 -0.88 0.45
C LEU A 22 -4.76 -0.92 0.83
N THR A 23 -5.46 -1.96 0.39
CA THR A 23 -6.88 -2.13 0.71
C THR A 23 -7.09 -2.28 2.21
N THR A 24 -6.21 -3.04 2.87
CA THR A 24 -6.29 -3.22 4.32
C THR A 24 -6.12 -1.88 5.04
N LEU A 25 -5.14 -1.07 4.63
CA LEU A 25 -4.91 0.24 5.21
C LEU A 25 -6.08 1.20 4.95
N LEU A 26 -6.68 1.11 3.77
CA LEU A 26 -7.83 1.96 3.44
C LEU A 26 -9.03 1.63 4.34
N ASN A 27 -9.30 0.35 4.53
CA ASN A 27 -10.49 -0.10 5.28
C ASN A 27 -10.33 -0.01 6.79
N ALA A 28 -9.15 -0.34 7.30
CA ALA A 28 -8.91 -0.42 8.74
C ALA A 28 -8.20 0.80 9.32
N GLY A 29 -7.59 1.62 8.47
CA GLY A 29 -6.88 2.81 8.91
C GLY A 29 -5.44 2.54 9.31
N LYS A 30 -4.83 3.52 9.94
CA LYS A 30 -3.43 3.48 10.37
C LYS A 30 -3.17 2.34 11.36
N MET A 31 -2.10 1.60 11.12
CA MET A 31 -1.75 0.47 11.99
C MET A 31 -0.25 0.19 11.94
N ASN A 32 0.25 -0.58 12.92
CA ASN A 32 1.65 -0.97 12.91
C ASN A 32 1.88 -2.15 11.95
N LYS A 33 3.15 -2.45 11.70
CA LYS A 33 3.52 -3.52 10.75
C LYS A 33 3.01 -4.89 11.15
N GLU A 34 3.02 -5.19 12.44
CA GLU A 34 2.56 -6.48 12.94
C GLU A 34 1.08 -6.69 12.66
N GLU A 35 0.25 -5.70 12.99
CA GLU A 35 -1.17 -5.75 12.72
C GLU A 35 -1.44 -5.83 11.22
N LEU A 36 -0.70 -5.04 10.43
CA LEU A 36 -0.86 -5.03 8.98
C LEU A 36 -0.51 -6.38 8.37
N SER A 37 0.54 -7.04 8.86
CA SER A 37 0.92 -8.38 8.40
C SER A 37 -0.21 -9.37 8.64
N LEU A 38 -0.81 -9.33 9.82
CA LEU A 38 -1.92 -10.23 10.17
C LEU A 38 -3.18 -9.93 9.37
N MET A 39 -3.55 -8.67 9.28
CA MET A 39 -4.81 -8.27 8.63
C MET A 39 -4.76 -8.41 7.11
N SER A 40 -3.61 -8.17 6.50
CA SER A 40 -3.44 -8.32 5.05
C SER A 40 -3.07 -9.73 4.64
N THR A 41 -2.86 -10.61 5.61
CA THR A 41 -2.43 -12.00 5.39
C THR A 41 -1.15 -12.05 4.56
N THR A 42 -0.20 -11.19 4.91
CA THR A 42 1.08 -11.07 4.20
C THR A 42 2.21 -11.39 5.16
N LYS A 43 3.12 -12.26 4.75
CA LYS A 43 4.29 -12.63 5.57
C LYS A 43 5.12 -11.38 5.85
N ARG A 44 5.69 -11.31 7.05
CA ARG A 44 6.42 -10.13 7.51
C ARG A 44 7.57 -9.72 6.57
N ALA A 45 8.32 -10.69 6.09
CA ALA A 45 9.44 -10.41 5.18
C ALA A 45 8.95 -9.83 3.85
N VAL A 46 7.86 -10.37 3.31
CA VAL A 46 7.25 -9.86 2.08
C VAL A 46 6.66 -8.47 2.31
N LEU A 47 6.01 -8.29 3.46
CA LEU A 47 5.40 -7.01 3.82
C LEU A 47 6.42 -5.87 3.87
N ASP A 48 7.60 -6.13 4.43
CA ASP A 48 8.65 -5.11 4.50
C ASP A 48 9.07 -4.64 3.11
N HIS A 49 9.22 -5.55 2.16
CA HIS A 49 9.54 -5.20 0.77
C HIS A 49 8.41 -4.39 0.13
N ILE A 50 7.17 -4.82 0.32
CA ILE A 50 6.01 -4.15 -0.25
C ILE A 50 5.86 -2.75 0.31
N LEU A 51 5.97 -2.59 1.63
CA LEU A 51 5.88 -1.28 2.27
C LEU A 51 6.96 -0.33 1.76
N PHE A 52 8.17 -0.85 1.59
CA PHE A 52 9.26 -0.03 1.08
C PHE A 52 8.95 0.47 -0.34
N GLN A 53 8.44 -0.42 -1.19
CA GLN A 53 8.06 -0.06 -2.56
C GLN A 53 6.92 0.97 -2.58
N LEU A 54 5.90 0.75 -1.77
CA LEU A 54 4.75 1.65 -1.69
C LEU A 54 5.13 3.01 -1.12
N TYR A 55 6.01 3.02 -0.14
CA TYR A 55 6.52 4.26 0.43
C TYR A 55 7.33 5.05 -0.60
N ALA A 56 8.18 4.38 -1.36
CA ALA A 56 8.99 5.01 -2.40
C ALA A 56 8.11 5.63 -3.50
N LEU A 57 6.96 5.04 -3.77
CA LEU A 57 6.01 5.55 -4.75
C LEU A 57 5.08 6.63 -4.18
N GLY A 58 5.14 6.86 -2.87
CA GLY A 58 4.28 7.84 -2.21
C GLY A 58 2.86 7.35 -1.92
N LEU A 59 2.62 6.05 -2.02
CA LEU A 59 1.28 5.48 -1.82
C LEU A 59 0.97 5.20 -0.36
N VAL A 60 1.98 5.06 0.49
CA VAL A 60 1.83 4.94 1.93
C VAL A 60 2.82 5.86 2.63
N ASP A 61 2.49 6.26 3.85
CA ASP A 61 3.40 6.95 4.76
C ASP A 61 3.76 6.01 5.88
N ILE A 62 5.02 6.11 6.32
CA ILE A 62 5.51 5.34 7.45
C ILE A 62 6.06 6.34 8.46
N SER A 63 5.53 6.30 9.68
CA SER A 63 5.96 7.18 10.75
C SER A 63 6.36 6.36 11.97
N THR A 64 7.20 6.93 12.82
CA THR A 64 7.60 6.28 14.06
C THR A 64 6.84 6.92 15.21
N GLU A 65 6.07 6.12 15.94
CA GLU A 65 5.36 6.57 17.14
C GLU A 65 5.83 5.71 18.30
N GLY A 66 6.58 6.33 19.20
CA GLY A 66 7.24 5.59 20.26
C GLY A 66 8.27 4.62 19.68
N LYS A 67 8.10 3.34 19.96
CA LYS A 67 8.96 2.27 19.42
C LYS A 67 8.37 1.57 18.22
N SER A 68 7.16 1.95 17.82
CA SER A 68 6.44 1.30 16.74
C SER A 68 6.49 2.11 15.46
N LYS A 69 6.59 1.42 14.34
CA LYS A 69 6.45 2.04 13.02
C LYS A 69 5.01 1.89 12.59
N MET A 70 4.37 3.02 12.31
CA MET A 70 2.97 3.06 11.91
C MET A 70 2.87 3.29 10.41
N CYS A 71 1.96 2.57 9.77
CA CYS A 71 1.73 2.64 8.33
C CYS A 71 0.35 3.21 8.06
N GLU A 72 0.26 4.08 7.06
CA GLU A 72 -0.98 4.76 6.71
C GLU A 72 -1.03 4.94 5.19
N ILE A 73 -2.22 4.76 4.60
CA ILE A 73 -2.40 5.02 3.18
C ILE A 73 -2.43 6.54 2.94
N THR A 74 -1.78 7.00 1.86
CA THR A 74 -1.82 8.40 1.47
C THR A 74 -3.00 8.67 0.56
N LYS A 75 -3.28 9.96 0.32
CA LYS A 75 -4.30 10.35 -0.66
C LYS A 75 -3.98 9.78 -2.04
N LEU A 76 -2.71 9.79 -2.40
CA LEU A 76 -2.25 9.22 -3.66
C LEU A 76 -2.50 7.71 -3.70
N GLY A 77 -2.28 7.02 -2.56
CA GLY A 77 -2.57 5.59 -2.45
C GLY A 77 -4.04 5.28 -2.63
N GLU A 78 -4.92 6.12 -2.07
CA GLU A 78 -6.37 5.95 -2.26
C GLU A 78 -6.74 6.11 -3.73
N ASN A 79 -6.19 7.12 -4.40
CA ASN A 79 -6.43 7.35 -5.83
C ASN A 79 -5.91 6.18 -6.67
N TYR A 80 -4.76 5.64 -6.30
CA TYR A 80 -4.20 4.46 -6.97
C TYR A 80 -5.16 3.28 -6.92
N LEU A 81 -5.75 3.01 -5.74
CA LEU A 81 -6.70 1.90 -5.60
C LEU A 81 -7.95 2.11 -6.43
N VAL A 82 -8.48 3.32 -6.46
CA VAL A 82 -9.67 3.62 -7.27
C VAL A 82 -9.39 3.38 -8.75
N ILE A 83 -8.29 3.90 -9.25
CA ILE A 83 -7.93 3.78 -10.67
C ILE A 83 -7.65 2.33 -11.05
N THR A 84 -6.91 1.59 -10.24
CA THR A 84 -6.56 0.20 -10.56
C THR A 84 -7.75 -0.74 -10.44
N LYS A 85 -8.70 -0.47 -9.55
CA LYS A 85 -9.94 -1.26 -9.46
C LYS A 85 -10.81 -1.07 -10.69
N GLU A 86 -10.91 0.15 -11.20
CA GLU A 86 -11.67 0.43 -12.42
C GLU A 86 -11.09 -0.31 -13.62
N GLU A 87 -9.77 -0.41 -13.68
CA GLU A 87 -9.07 -1.10 -14.76
C GLU A 87 -9.21 -2.63 -14.68
N ALA A 88 -9.47 -3.16 -13.49
CA ALA A 88 -9.54 -4.60 -13.25
C ALA A 88 -10.90 -5.21 -13.63
N VAL A 89 -11.86 -4.40 -14.00
CA VAL A 89 -13.22 -4.86 -14.33
C VAL A 89 -13.35 -5.19 -15.80
#